data_cfa77b51683eb9be857d5bc21d5d1de9
#
_entry.id   cfa77b51683eb9be857d5bc21d5d1de9
#
_cell.length_a   1.000
_cell.length_b   1.000
_cell.length_c   1.000
_cell.angle_alpha   90.00
_cell.angle_beta   90.00
_cell.angle_gamma   90.00
#
_symmetry.space_group_name_H-M   'P 1'
#
loop_
_entity.id
_entity.type
_entity.pdbx_description
1 polymer ?
#
loop_
_entity_poly.entity_id
_entity_poly.type
_entity_poly.pdbx_seq_one_letter_code
_entity_poly.pdbx_strand_id
1 'polypeptide(L)'
;MTPKQTLGTALKVAKNNPYTGTSKQICNLSISIAETFRSLDSSIYGLYKNDINISPKIFSKLKVIGEKLLDIPEDKRRDLVDRLPASYSTIHILCALDPEELVTAVKSKVITSSVSVREAKAYVRQVRFPTKAALD
;
A
#
# COMPACT_ATOMS: atom_id res chain seq x y z
N MET A 1 10.90 -20.75 3.85
CA MET A 1 10.97 -20.48 2.39
C MET A 1 12.37 -20.01 2.02
N THR A 2 12.97 -20.57 0.99
CA THR A 2 14.27 -20.15 0.51
C THR A 2 14.18 -18.81 -0.23
N PRO A 3 15.28 -18.05 -0.36
CA PRO A 3 15.26 -16.82 -1.15
C PRO A 3 14.77 -17.03 -2.58
N LYS A 4 15.13 -18.14 -3.22
CA LYS A 4 14.69 -18.49 -4.56
C LYS A 4 13.17 -18.69 -4.62
N GLN A 5 12.60 -19.37 -3.64
CA GLN A 5 11.15 -19.59 -3.54
C GLN A 5 10.42 -18.29 -3.29
N THR A 6 10.96 -17.44 -2.42
CA THR A 6 10.40 -16.10 -2.14
C THR A 6 10.37 -15.25 -3.40
N LEU A 7 11.47 -15.24 -4.15
CA LEU A 7 11.55 -14.50 -5.41
C LEU A 7 10.54 -15.03 -6.43
N GLY A 8 10.43 -16.35 -6.60
CA GLY A 8 9.49 -16.96 -7.53
C GLY A 8 8.04 -16.62 -7.18
N THR A 9 7.69 -16.71 -5.90
CA THR A 9 6.35 -16.34 -5.43
C THR A 9 6.06 -14.86 -5.68
N ALA A 10 7.02 -13.99 -5.39
CA ALA A 10 6.86 -12.55 -5.57
C ALA A 10 6.68 -12.19 -7.05
N LEU A 11 7.43 -12.81 -7.95
CA LEU A 11 7.30 -12.59 -9.39
C LEU A 11 5.93 -13.03 -9.89
N LYS A 12 5.42 -14.15 -9.40
CA LYS A 12 4.09 -14.65 -9.75
C LYS A 12 3.01 -13.66 -9.28
N VAL A 13 3.11 -13.15 -8.05
CA VAL A 13 2.17 -12.16 -7.53
C VAL A 13 2.23 -10.89 -8.35
N ALA A 14 3.44 -10.41 -8.69
CA ALA A 14 3.61 -9.21 -9.50
C ALA A 14 2.97 -9.35 -10.88
N LYS A 15 3.06 -10.54 -11.49
CA LYS A 15 2.47 -10.82 -12.80
C LYS A 15 0.94 -10.83 -12.74
N ASN A 16 0.36 -11.35 -11.65
CA ASN A 16 -1.08 -11.56 -11.53
C ASN A 16 -1.82 -10.39 -10.87
N ASN A 17 -1.10 -9.44 -10.27
CA ASN A 17 -1.71 -8.33 -9.52
C ASN A 17 -1.15 -7.00 -10.02
N PRO A 18 -1.73 -6.43 -11.08
CA PRO A 18 -1.23 -5.17 -11.64
C PRO A 18 -1.46 -3.99 -10.68
N TYR A 19 -0.53 -3.04 -10.69
CA TYR A 19 -0.65 -1.84 -9.85
C TYR A 19 -1.72 -0.85 -10.36
N THR A 20 -2.30 -1.11 -11.52
CA THR A 20 -3.39 -0.33 -12.11
C THR A 20 -4.72 -1.08 -12.04
N GLY A 21 -4.77 -2.18 -11.31
CA GLY A 21 -5.96 -3.01 -11.17
C GLY A 21 -6.87 -2.58 -10.04
N THR A 22 -7.55 -3.55 -9.42
CA THR A 22 -8.41 -3.30 -8.26
C THR A 22 -7.56 -2.93 -7.04
N SER A 23 -8.20 -2.36 -6.01
CA SER A 23 -7.51 -2.06 -4.76
C SER A 23 -6.86 -3.32 -4.16
N LYS A 24 -7.56 -4.45 -4.20
CA LYS A 24 -7.03 -5.73 -3.72
C LYS A 24 -5.78 -6.16 -4.49
N GLN A 25 -5.79 -6.03 -5.81
CA GLN A 25 -4.62 -6.36 -6.65
C GLN A 25 -3.43 -5.45 -6.33
N ILE A 26 -3.68 -4.15 -6.20
CA ILE A 26 -2.65 -3.18 -5.84
C ILE A 26 -2.04 -3.51 -4.47
N CYS A 27 -2.89 -3.78 -3.49
CA CYS A 27 -2.45 -4.11 -2.13
C CYS A 27 -1.68 -5.42 -2.09
N ASN A 28 -2.14 -6.45 -2.80
CA ASN A 28 -1.44 -7.73 -2.85
C ASN A 28 -0.05 -7.59 -3.47
N LEU A 29 0.05 -6.84 -4.56
CA LEU A 29 1.34 -6.55 -5.18
C LEU A 29 2.25 -5.78 -4.21
N SER A 30 1.72 -4.77 -3.56
CA SER A 30 2.47 -3.93 -2.61
C SER A 30 3.01 -4.75 -1.43
N ILE A 31 2.18 -5.62 -0.87
CA ILE A 31 2.58 -6.51 0.23
C ILE A 31 3.68 -7.47 -0.24
N SER A 32 3.54 -8.04 -1.44
CA SER A 32 4.54 -8.93 -2.01
C SER A 32 5.88 -8.23 -2.19
N ILE A 33 5.88 -6.98 -2.65
CA ILE A 33 7.10 -6.17 -2.79
C ILE A 33 7.76 -5.97 -1.42
N ALA A 34 6.98 -5.57 -0.42
CA ALA A 34 7.48 -5.29 0.92
C ALA A 34 8.05 -6.56 1.58
N GLU A 35 7.35 -7.69 1.47
CA GLU A 35 7.83 -8.96 2.02
C GLU A 35 9.10 -9.43 1.32
N THR A 36 9.16 -9.27 0.00
CA THR A 36 10.35 -9.63 -0.80
C THR A 36 11.54 -8.79 -0.37
N PHE A 37 11.33 -7.49 -0.16
CA PHE A 37 12.38 -6.59 0.33
C PHE A 37 12.93 -7.02 1.68
N ARG A 38 12.06 -7.49 2.58
CA ARG A 38 12.47 -7.96 3.91
C ARG A 38 13.19 -9.30 3.89
N SER A 39 12.90 -10.13 2.88
CA SER A 39 13.38 -11.52 2.82
C SER A 39 14.62 -11.72 1.96
N LEU A 40 14.92 -10.80 1.05
CA LEU A 40 16.02 -10.94 0.10
C LEU A 40 17.13 -9.93 0.37
N ASP A 41 18.38 -10.32 0.07
CA ASP A 41 19.47 -9.35 0.10
C ASP A 41 19.36 -8.39 -1.10
N SER A 42 20.13 -7.30 -1.06
CA SER A 42 20.03 -6.23 -2.05
C SER A 42 20.33 -6.66 -3.47
N SER A 43 21.21 -7.66 -3.68
CA SER A 43 21.55 -8.12 -5.02
C SER A 43 20.40 -8.87 -5.68
N ILE A 44 19.76 -9.78 -4.96
CA ILE A 44 18.60 -10.54 -5.45
C ILE A 44 17.40 -9.62 -5.63
N TYR A 45 17.23 -8.68 -4.71
CA TYR A 45 16.15 -7.70 -4.79
C TYR A 45 16.27 -6.82 -6.04
N GLY A 46 17.49 -6.45 -6.42
CA GLY A 46 17.75 -5.71 -7.65
C GLY A 46 17.29 -6.46 -8.89
N LEU A 47 17.54 -7.78 -8.94
CA LEU A 47 17.06 -8.61 -10.04
C LEU A 47 15.53 -8.66 -10.09
N TYR A 48 14.89 -8.85 -8.96
CA TYR A 48 13.43 -8.84 -8.86
C TYR A 48 12.84 -7.53 -9.38
N LYS A 49 13.42 -6.42 -8.95
CA LYS A 49 12.97 -5.08 -9.34
C LYS A 49 13.03 -4.87 -10.86
N ASN A 50 14.07 -5.41 -11.51
CA ASN A 50 14.22 -5.32 -12.96
C ASN A 50 13.21 -6.20 -13.70
N ASP A 51 12.92 -7.39 -13.17
CA ASP A 51 12.04 -8.36 -13.82
C ASP A 51 10.57 -7.95 -13.83
N ILE A 52 10.11 -7.18 -12.84
CA ILE A 52 8.70 -6.77 -12.79
C ILE A 52 8.40 -5.53 -13.63
N ASN A 53 9.42 -4.91 -14.21
CA ASN A 53 9.27 -3.80 -15.16
C ASN A 53 8.33 -2.67 -14.66
N ILE A 54 8.53 -2.24 -13.42
CA ILE A 54 7.81 -1.12 -12.83
C ILE A 54 8.82 0.02 -12.66
N SER A 55 8.42 1.27 -12.94
CA SER A 55 9.33 2.41 -12.78
C SER A 55 9.80 2.52 -11.32
N PRO A 56 11.04 2.99 -11.09
CA PRO A 56 11.55 3.12 -9.71
C PRO A 56 10.66 3.96 -8.80
N LYS A 57 10.06 5.00 -9.34
CA LYS A 57 9.18 5.90 -8.59
C LYS A 57 7.91 5.18 -8.12
N ILE A 58 7.26 4.45 -9.03
CA ILE A 58 6.06 3.68 -8.72
C ILE A 58 6.40 2.54 -7.76
N PHE A 59 7.51 1.85 -8.02
CA PHE A 59 7.99 0.76 -7.17
C PHE A 59 8.16 1.21 -5.72
N SER A 60 8.79 2.39 -5.51
CA SER A 60 8.98 2.95 -4.18
C SER A 60 7.66 3.22 -3.47
N LYS A 61 6.68 3.74 -4.19
CA LYS A 61 5.36 4.00 -3.63
C LYS A 61 4.64 2.71 -3.24
N LEU A 62 4.71 1.68 -4.09
CA LEU A 62 4.11 0.38 -3.80
C LEU A 62 4.77 -0.26 -2.57
N LYS A 63 6.08 -0.13 -2.45
CA LYS A 63 6.81 -0.64 -1.28
C LYS A 63 6.32 0.03 0.00
N VAL A 64 6.15 1.36 -0.01
CA VAL A 64 5.64 2.10 1.15
C VAL A 64 4.24 1.61 1.53
N ILE A 65 3.37 1.41 0.54
CA ILE A 65 2.02 0.88 0.76
C ILE A 65 2.10 -0.50 1.42
N GLY A 66 2.94 -1.38 0.90
CA GLY A 66 3.10 -2.72 1.45
C GLY A 66 3.60 -2.72 2.89
N GLU A 67 4.59 -1.88 3.19
CA GLU A 67 5.12 -1.74 4.56
C GLU A 67 4.03 -1.27 5.53
N LYS A 68 3.22 -0.31 5.12
CA LYS A 68 2.12 0.19 5.94
C LYS A 68 1.07 -0.91 6.18
N LEU A 69 0.70 -1.64 5.14
CA LEU A 69 -0.29 -2.71 5.26
C LEU A 69 0.19 -3.85 6.14
N LEU A 70 1.49 -4.17 6.10
CA LEU A 70 2.06 -5.21 6.97
C LEU A 70 2.06 -4.81 8.44
N ASP A 71 1.99 -3.53 8.76
CA ASP A 71 1.87 -3.04 10.14
C ASP A 71 0.43 -3.14 10.66
N ILE A 72 -0.53 -3.46 9.80
CA ILE A 72 -1.94 -3.64 10.19
C ILE A 72 -2.19 -5.13 10.43
N PRO A 73 -2.86 -5.52 11.55
CA PRO A 73 -3.20 -6.91 11.81
C PRO A 73 -3.95 -7.54 10.63
N GLU A 74 -3.67 -8.81 10.35
CA GLU A 74 -4.17 -9.50 9.15
C GLU A 74 -5.68 -9.44 9.00
N ASP A 75 -6.43 -9.66 10.09
CA ASP A 75 -7.89 -9.63 10.06
C ASP A 75 -8.45 -8.27 9.65
N LYS A 76 -7.86 -7.20 10.19
CA LYS A 76 -8.24 -5.81 9.85
C LYS A 76 -7.80 -5.47 8.44
N ARG A 77 -6.63 -5.95 8.03
CA ARG A 77 -6.08 -5.70 6.69
C ARG A 77 -6.96 -6.31 5.59
N ARG A 78 -7.48 -7.52 5.79
CA ARG A 78 -8.38 -8.18 4.83
C ARG A 78 -9.62 -7.34 4.56
N ASP A 79 -10.21 -6.80 5.61
CA ASP A 79 -11.40 -5.96 5.48
C ASP A 79 -11.06 -4.63 4.82
N LEU A 80 -9.88 -4.07 5.14
CA LEU A 80 -9.43 -2.78 4.65
C LEU A 80 -9.17 -2.77 3.13
N VAL A 81 -8.47 -3.78 2.62
CA VAL A 81 -7.97 -3.76 1.23
C VAL A 81 -9.07 -3.68 0.18
N ASP A 82 -10.25 -4.21 0.46
CA ASP A 82 -11.37 -4.16 -0.47
C ASP A 82 -12.09 -2.81 -0.46
N ARG A 83 -11.82 -1.98 0.53
CA ARG A 83 -12.49 -0.70 0.74
C ARG A 83 -11.64 0.50 0.34
N LEU A 84 -10.38 0.27 0.00
CA LEU A 84 -9.48 1.32 -0.44
C LEU A 84 -9.76 1.72 -1.90
N PRO A 85 -9.39 2.95 -2.28
CA PRO A 85 -9.53 3.35 -3.69
C PRO A 85 -8.63 2.53 -4.60
N ALA A 86 -9.05 2.29 -5.83
CA ALA A 86 -8.30 1.51 -6.83
C ALA A 86 -7.26 2.39 -7.52
N SER A 87 -6.41 3.04 -6.73
CA SER A 87 -5.36 3.94 -7.22
C SER A 87 -4.17 3.88 -6.27
N TYR A 88 -3.02 3.44 -6.76
CA TYR A 88 -1.82 3.39 -5.94
C TYR A 88 -1.42 4.78 -5.42
N SER A 89 -1.63 5.81 -6.23
CA SER A 89 -1.30 7.19 -5.82
C SER A 89 -2.14 7.64 -4.62
N THR A 90 -3.43 7.35 -4.65
CA THR A 90 -4.35 7.71 -3.57
C THR A 90 -4.04 6.89 -2.31
N ILE A 91 -3.82 5.58 -2.46
CA ILE A 91 -3.47 4.71 -1.33
C ILE A 91 -2.16 5.18 -0.71
N HIS A 92 -1.17 5.54 -1.52
CA HIS A 92 0.13 6.04 -1.04
C HIS A 92 -0.04 7.30 -0.19
N ILE A 93 -0.91 8.21 -0.60
CA ILE A 93 -1.22 9.41 0.19
C ILE A 93 -1.78 9.04 1.56
N LEU A 94 -2.71 8.08 1.60
CA LEU A 94 -3.32 7.61 2.84
C LEU A 94 -2.32 6.90 3.76
N CYS A 95 -1.20 6.42 3.24
CA CYS A 95 -0.15 5.80 4.03
C CYS A 95 0.59 6.78 4.95
N ALA A 96 0.35 8.07 4.83
CA ALA A 96 0.83 9.05 5.79
C ALA A 96 0.11 8.96 7.15
N LEU A 97 -1.06 8.30 7.17
CA LEU A 97 -1.79 8.02 8.41
C LEU A 97 -1.12 6.87 9.16
N ASP A 98 -1.24 6.85 10.49
CA ASP A 98 -0.84 5.69 11.27
C ASP A 98 -1.76 4.52 10.94
N PRO A 99 -1.31 3.24 11.13
CA PRO A 99 -2.15 2.09 10.81
C PRO A 99 -3.54 2.14 11.45
N GLU A 100 -3.64 2.53 12.71
CA GLU A 100 -4.92 2.64 13.40
C GLU A 100 -5.79 3.76 12.85
N GLU A 101 -5.17 4.89 12.49
CA GLU A 101 -5.88 6.01 11.87
C GLU A 101 -6.47 5.60 10.52
N LEU A 102 -5.70 4.88 9.71
CA LEU A 102 -6.16 4.41 8.40
C LEU A 102 -7.34 3.43 8.55
N VAL A 103 -7.21 2.45 9.44
CA VAL A 103 -8.27 1.47 9.68
C VAL A 103 -9.54 2.17 10.16
N THR A 104 -9.41 3.10 11.10
CA THR A 104 -10.56 3.85 11.63
C THR A 104 -11.23 4.69 10.54
N ALA A 105 -10.45 5.38 9.71
CA ALA A 105 -10.98 6.22 8.64
C ALA A 105 -11.80 5.42 7.63
N VAL A 106 -11.32 4.24 7.26
CA VAL A 106 -12.02 3.36 6.30
C VAL A 106 -13.24 2.72 6.96
N LYS A 107 -13.10 2.24 8.18
CA LYS A 107 -14.19 1.58 8.92
C LYS A 107 -15.35 2.55 9.18
N SER A 108 -15.06 3.81 9.48
CA SER A 108 -16.07 4.84 9.72
C SER A 108 -16.63 5.44 8.41
N LYS A 109 -16.14 4.98 7.26
CA LYS A 109 -16.55 5.43 5.93
C LYS A 109 -16.20 6.89 5.62
N VAL A 110 -15.25 7.46 6.35
CA VAL A 110 -14.68 8.77 6.02
C VAL A 110 -13.83 8.65 4.75
N ILE A 111 -13.09 7.55 4.66
CA ILE A 111 -12.35 7.19 3.44
C ILE A 111 -13.04 5.99 2.81
N THR A 112 -13.45 6.13 1.54
CA THR A 112 -14.14 5.08 0.78
C THR A 112 -13.37 4.77 -0.50
N SER A 113 -13.82 3.75 -1.23
CA SER A 113 -13.23 3.39 -2.52
C SER A 113 -13.38 4.51 -3.56
N SER A 114 -14.24 5.48 -3.33
CA SER A 114 -14.50 6.61 -4.23
C SER A 114 -13.67 7.84 -3.91
N VAL A 115 -12.85 7.83 -2.86
CA VAL A 115 -12.09 9.00 -2.46
C VAL A 115 -11.09 9.39 -3.56
N SER A 116 -11.04 10.68 -3.88
CA SER A 116 -10.09 11.22 -4.86
C SER A 116 -8.75 11.53 -4.22
N VAL A 117 -7.72 11.76 -5.05
CA VAL A 117 -6.41 12.21 -4.60
C VAL A 117 -6.55 13.49 -3.77
N ARG A 118 -7.34 14.44 -4.26
CA ARG A 118 -7.56 15.72 -3.59
C ARG A 118 -8.20 15.54 -2.20
N GLU A 119 -9.22 14.71 -2.13
CA GLU A 119 -9.90 14.41 -0.87
C GLU A 119 -9.00 13.70 0.12
N ALA A 120 -8.21 12.74 -0.37
CA ALA A 120 -7.25 12.02 0.45
C ALA A 120 -6.20 12.96 1.03
N LYS A 121 -5.65 13.86 0.21
CA LYS A 121 -4.67 14.86 0.67
C LYS A 121 -5.27 15.79 1.72
N ALA A 122 -6.50 16.25 1.50
CA ALA A 122 -7.19 17.14 2.44
C ALA A 122 -7.41 16.44 3.79
N TYR A 123 -7.85 15.19 3.75
CA TYR A 123 -8.08 14.41 4.97
C TYR A 123 -6.78 14.19 5.76
N VAL A 124 -5.71 13.75 5.09
CA VAL A 124 -4.40 13.52 5.72
C VAL A 124 -3.88 14.82 6.34
N ARG A 125 -3.99 15.93 5.61
CA ARG A 125 -3.55 17.24 6.10
C ARG A 125 -4.31 17.61 7.39
N GLN A 126 -5.62 17.39 7.40
CA GLN A 126 -6.44 17.71 8.57
C GLN A 126 -6.07 16.86 9.78
N VAL A 127 -5.78 15.58 9.58
CA VAL A 127 -5.38 14.68 10.66
C VAL A 127 -4.00 15.06 11.21
N ARG A 128 -3.04 15.36 10.32
CA ARG A 128 -1.66 15.68 10.70
C ARG A 128 -1.50 17.12 11.21
N PHE A 129 -2.26 18.05 10.62
CA PHE A 129 -2.15 19.48 10.94
C PHE A 129 -3.56 20.05 11.13
N PRO A 130 -4.22 19.70 12.27
CA PRO A 130 -5.58 20.19 12.51
C PRO A 130 -5.61 21.72 12.55
N THR A 131 -6.63 22.30 11.92
CA THR A 131 -6.82 23.73 12.00
C THR A 131 -7.35 24.09 13.40
N LYS A 132 -7.22 25.35 13.79
CA LYS A 132 -7.73 25.85 15.06
C LYS A 132 -9.23 25.56 15.21
N ALA A 133 -9.99 25.73 14.12
CA ALA A 133 -11.42 25.43 14.11
C ALA A 133 -11.71 23.95 14.34
N ALA A 134 -10.86 23.06 13.83
CA ALA A 134 -11.00 21.62 14.03
C ALA A 134 -10.66 21.18 15.45
N LEU A 135 -9.86 21.96 16.18
CA LEU A 135 -9.49 21.67 17.56
C LEU A 135 -10.56 22.13 18.56
N ASP A 136 -11.36 23.07 18.17
CA ASP A 136 -12.46 23.59 18.99
C ASP A 136 -13.67 22.67 18.89
#